data_466f42e92082efaad741bbcd2a86a466
#
_entry.id   466f42e92082efaad741bbcd2a86a466
#
_cell.length_a   1.000
_cell.length_b   1.000
_cell.length_c   1.000
_cell.angle_alpha   90.00
_cell.angle_beta   90.00
_cell.angle_gamma   90.00
#
_symmetry.space_group_name_H-M   'P 1'
#
loop_
_entity.id
_entity.type
_entity.pdbx_description
1 polymer ?
#
loop_
_entity_poly.entity_id
_entity_poly.type
_entity_poly.pdbx_seq_one_letter_code
_entity_poly.pdbx_strand_id
1 'polypeptide(L)'
;MNTFVICLQALNSDLLLTSDPADFQIYSKDGTGYIPGEGAGMLLIEDLQHAQDRGAHIHAEIVGYGKSSDGCYFAKDDMPARIESMAVAIRQALHEADMAPEEVDLICGTSDGTAARDAVEIGAIRSAFGEARRNLPFVNYNAWFGLVESCVGILNIAVVTEIMKRGEILPIPYTENFCAEDIAFVTQPLKKTVRNALVLGATEGGNHYAVVLRSMA
;
A
#
# COMPACT_ATOMS: atom_id res chain seq x y z
N MET A 1 -8.53 11.71 14.87
CA MET A 1 -8.13 10.83 15.99
C MET A 1 -7.26 11.66 16.91
N ASN A 2 -7.37 11.54 18.22
CA ASN A 2 -6.65 12.42 19.14
C ASN A 2 -5.18 11.99 19.21
N THR A 3 -4.22 12.89 19.04
CA THR A 3 -2.76 12.67 19.13
C THR A 3 -2.37 11.84 20.38
N PHE A 4 -3.10 12.02 21.47
CA PHE A 4 -2.91 11.26 22.72
C PHE A 4 -3.19 9.76 22.54
N VAL A 5 -4.18 9.36 21.73
CA VAL A 5 -4.52 7.95 21.47
C VAL A 5 -3.43 7.30 20.61
N ILE A 6 -2.90 8.01 19.64
CA ILE A 6 -1.79 7.53 18.78
C ILE A 6 -0.54 7.31 19.63
N CYS A 7 -0.18 8.27 20.49
CA CYS A 7 0.97 8.12 21.38
C CYS A 7 0.79 6.96 22.37
N LEU A 8 -0.42 6.73 22.89
CA LEU A 8 -0.70 5.58 23.76
C LEU A 8 -0.61 4.24 23.01
N GLN A 9 -1.10 4.17 21.78
CA GLN A 9 -0.97 2.97 20.94
C GLN A 9 0.50 2.68 20.65
N ALA A 10 1.28 3.68 20.29
CA ALA A 10 2.71 3.53 20.02
C ALA A 10 3.48 3.06 21.26
N LEU A 11 3.17 3.63 22.45
CA LEU A 11 3.78 3.22 23.72
C LEU A 11 3.41 1.79 24.13
N ASN A 12 2.21 1.32 23.77
CA ASN A 12 1.73 -0.03 24.13
C ASN A 12 2.12 -1.11 23.12
N SER A 13 2.62 -0.75 21.93
CA SER A 13 2.88 -1.69 20.85
C SER A 13 4.35 -2.01 20.63
N ASP A 14 5.25 -1.60 21.53
CA ASP A 14 6.72 -1.70 21.37
C ASP A 14 7.24 -1.08 20.03
N LEU A 15 6.43 -0.19 19.43
CA LEU A 15 6.78 0.50 18.22
C LEU A 15 7.73 1.65 18.55
N LEU A 16 8.88 1.63 17.91
CA LEU A 16 9.85 2.71 18.04
C LEU A 16 9.33 3.91 17.25
N LEU A 17 9.07 5.00 17.98
CA LEU A 17 8.82 6.31 17.37
C LEU A 17 10.16 6.99 17.15
N THR A 18 10.38 7.50 15.95
CA THR A 18 11.52 8.36 15.66
C THR A 18 11.06 9.79 15.37
N SER A 19 11.93 10.75 15.63
CA SER A 19 11.73 12.16 15.25
C SER A 19 12.55 12.57 14.02
N ASP A 20 13.46 11.71 13.56
CA ASP A 20 14.23 11.96 12.35
C ASP A 20 13.54 11.28 11.15
N PRO A 21 13.11 12.04 10.12
CA PRO A 21 12.50 11.45 8.93
C PRO A 21 13.38 10.40 8.24
N ALA A 22 14.69 10.50 8.34
CA ALA A 22 15.62 9.55 7.75
C ALA A 22 15.59 8.17 8.41
N ASP A 23 15.07 8.08 9.64
CA ASP A 23 14.90 6.81 10.34
C ASP A 23 13.60 6.07 9.95
N PHE A 24 12.67 6.76 9.26
CA PHE A 24 11.44 6.13 8.79
C PHE A 24 11.68 5.37 7.48
N GLN A 25 12.37 4.25 7.57
CA GLN A 25 12.82 3.42 6.46
C GLN A 25 11.89 2.20 6.30
N ILE A 26 10.94 2.29 5.38
CA ILE A 26 10.00 1.21 5.10
C ILE A 26 10.68 0.14 4.25
N TYR A 27 10.44 -1.14 4.54
CA TYR A 27 11.07 -2.31 3.91
C TYR A 27 12.60 -2.36 4.07
N SER A 28 13.13 -1.77 5.13
CA SER A 28 14.56 -1.74 5.43
C SER A 28 14.97 -2.89 6.36
N LYS A 29 16.20 -3.37 6.18
CA LYS A 29 16.88 -4.22 7.18
C LYS A 29 17.22 -3.45 8.46
N ASP A 30 17.32 -2.13 8.35
CA ASP A 30 17.79 -1.21 9.40
C ASP A 30 16.65 -0.33 9.94
N GLY A 31 15.40 -0.55 9.52
CA GLY A 31 14.24 0.22 9.96
C GLY A 31 14.05 0.18 11.48
N THR A 32 13.93 1.35 12.10
CA THR A 32 13.89 1.49 13.57
C THR A 32 12.53 1.96 14.09
N GLY A 33 11.58 2.25 13.22
CA GLY A 33 10.27 2.73 13.63
C GLY A 33 9.57 3.57 12.59
N TYR A 34 8.57 4.32 13.02
CA TYR A 34 7.79 5.20 12.16
C TYR A 34 7.55 6.57 12.79
N ILE A 35 7.15 7.51 11.96
CA ILE A 35 6.73 8.85 12.37
C ILE A 35 5.22 8.93 12.20
N PRO A 36 4.45 9.23 13.26
CA PRO A 36 3.03 9.53 13.13
C PRO A 36 2.83 10.76 12.26
N GLY A 37 1.94 10.66 11.29
CA GLY A 37 1.53 11.77 10.43
C GLY A 37 0.12 12.24 10.74
N GLU A 38 -0.25 13.38 10.20
CA GLU A 38 -1.62 13.90 10.24
C GLU A 38 -2.14 14.08 8.82
N GLY A 39 -3.37 13.66 8.56
CA GLY A 39 -3.97 13.80 7.25
C GLY A 39 -5.46 13.51 7.26
N ALA A 40 -6.14 14.09 6.29
CA ALA A 40 -7.53 13.78 5.96
C ALA A 40 -7.68 13.77 4.44
N GLY A 41 -8.55 12.91 3.95
CA GLY A 41 -8.84 12.81 2.53
C GLY A 41 -10.28 12.39 2.29
N MET A 42 -10.78 12.72 1.12
CA MET A 42 -12.11 12.31 0.65
C MET A 42 -12.00 11.90 -0.81
N LEU A 43 -12.59 10.78 -1.16
CA LEU A 43 -12.77 10.34 -2.54
C LEU A 43 -14.25 10.38 -2.88
N LEU A 44 -14.60 10.96 -4.03
CA LEU A 44 -15.92 10.83 -4.61
C LEU A 44 -15.93 9.61 -5.53
N ILE A 45 -16.74 8.64 -5.19
CA ILE A 45 -16.94 7.41 -5.96
C ILE A 45 -18.33 7.44 -6.54
N GLU A 46 -18.43 7.23 -7.85
CA GLU A 46 -19.68 7.22 -8.60
C GLU A 46 -19.76 6.00 -9.52
N ASP A 47 -20.94 5.63 -9.92
CA ASP A 47 -21.13 4.72 -11.05
C ASP A 47 -20.49 5.29 -12.31
N LEU A 48 -19.75 4.45 -13.06
CA LEU A 48 -18.99 4.89 -14.23
C LEU A 48 -19.88 5.55 -15.29
N GLN A 49 -21.04 4.93 -15.60
CA GLN A 49 -21.94 5.46 -16.61
C GLN A 49 -22.52 6.80 -16.16
N HIS A 50 -22.90 6.93 -14.87
CA HIS A 50 -23.38 8.20 -14.32
C HIS A 50 -22.34 9.31 -14.42
N ALA A 51 -21.06 9.01 -14.09
CA ALA A 51 -19.98 9.97 -14.19
C ALA A 51 -19.75 10.42 -15.65
N GLN A 52 -19.82 9.48 -16.60
CA GLN A 52 -19.70 9.75 -18.04
C GLN A 52 -20.86 10.61 -18.57
N ASP A 53 -22.09 10.27 -18.21
CA ASP A 53 -23.31 10.96 -18.69
C ASP A 53 -23.33 12.44 -18.28
N ARG A 54 -22.79 12.78 -17.11
CA ARG A 54 -22.65 14.18 -16.67
C ARG A 54 -21.36 14.87 -17.09
N GLY A 55 -20.49 14.19 -17.85
CA GLY A 55 -19.22 14.74 -18.32
C GLY A 55 -18.21 14.98 -17.21
N ALA A 56 -18.18 14.13 -16.18
CA ALA A 56 -17.22 14.24 -15.08
C ALA A 56 -15.79 14.00 -15.56
N HIS A 57 -14.83 14.67 -14.92
CA HIS A 57 -13.43 14.29 -15.05
C HIS A 57 -13.16 13.06 -14.16
N ILE A 58 -12.97 11.92 -14.81
CA ILE A 58 -12.73 10.65 -14.14
C ILE A 58 -11.21 10.47 -13.99
N HIS A 59 -10.72 10.35 -12.76
CA HIS A 59 -9.30 10.19 -12.49
C HIS A 59 -8.82 8.77 -12.71
N ALA A 60 -9.61 7.79 -12.27
CA ALA A 60 -9.37 6.37 -12.47
C ALA A 60 -10.68 5.61 -12.23
N GLU A 61 -10.73 4.37 -12.68
CA GLU A 61 -11.82 3.42 -12.40
C GLU A 61 -11.35 2.41 -11.34
N ILE A 62 -12.19 2.11 -10.35
CA ILE A 62 -11.99 0.98 -9.44
C ILE A 62 -12.56 -0.26 -10.15
N VAL A 63 -11.69 -1.15 -10.60
CA VAL A 63 -12.07 -2.34 -11.38
C VAL A 63 -12.05 -3.63 -10.57
N GLY A 64 -11.44 -3.61 -9.38
CA GLY A 64 -11.42 -4.77 -8.51
C GLY A 64 -11.18 -4.40 -7.06
N TYR A 65 -11.74 -5.21 -6.16
CA TYR A 65 -11.64 -5.03 -4.73
C TYR A 65 -11.51 -6.40 -4.04
N GLY A 66 -10.60 -6.49 -3.08
CA GLY A 66 -10.44 -7.68 -2.25
C GLY A 66 -10.32 -7.32 -0.78
N LYS A 67 -10.85 -8.20 0.05
CA LYS A 67 -10.85 -8.05 1.50
C LYS A 67 -10.67 -9.39 2.18
N SER A 68 -9.89 -9.40 3.25
CA SER A 68 -9.72 -10.55 4.14
C SER A 68 -9.47 -10.10 5.57
N SER A 69 -9.52 -11.04 6.50
CA SER A 69 -9.13 -10.80 7.88
C SER A 69 -8.43 -12.04 8.42
N ASP A 70 -7.28 -11.84 9.06
CA ASP A 70 -6.51 -12.91 9.69
C ASP A 70 -6.90 -13.13 11.16
N GLY A 71 -7.64 -12.19 11.76
CA GLY A 71 -8.02 -12.25 13.17
C GLY A 71 -6.85 -12.15 14.15
N CYS A 72 -5.65 -11.83 13.66
CA CYS A 72 -4.39 -11.92 14.42
C CYS A 72 -4.11 -10.73 15.35
N TYR A 73 -5.10 -9.92 15.68
CA TYR A 73 -4.91 -8.83 16.65
C TYR A 73 -4.35 -9.33 17.99
N PHE A 74 -4.79 -10.51 18.42
CA PHE A 74 -4.36 -11.15 19.67
C PHE A 74 -3.34 -12.28 19.49
N ALA A 75 -3.16 -12.79 18.27
CA ALA A 75 -2.21 -13.86 17.93
C ALA A 75 -1.12 -13.31 17.02
N LYS A 76 -0.22 -12.51 17.59
CA LYS A 76 0.84 -11.78 16.83
C LYS A 76 1.82 -12.71 16.11
N ASP A 77 1.84 -14.00 16.43
CA ASP A 77 2.91 -14.92 16.03
C ASP A 77 2.58 -15.79 14.81
N ASP A 78 1.35 -15.73 14.28
CA ASP A 78 0.99 -16.53 13.08
C ASP A 78 1.29 -15.77 11.78
N MET A 79 2.58 -15.58 11.51
CA MET A 79 3.06 -14.92 10.31
C MET A 79 2.54 -15.58 9.00
N PRO A 80 2.53 -16.91 8.85
CA PRO A 80 1.97 -17.55 7.65
C PRO A 80 0.50 -17.23 7.41
N ALA A 81 -0.36 -17.23 8.44
CA ALA A 81 -1.77 -16.89 8.30
C ALA A 81 -1.99 -15.43 7.90
N ARG A 82 -1.19 -14.50 8.43
CA ARG A 82 -1.23 -13.09 8.09
C ARG A 82 -0.82 -12.86 6.63
N ILE A 83 0.27 -13.49 6.17
CA ILE A 83 0.74 -13.44 4.78
C ILE A 83 -0.34 -13.97 3.84
N GLU A 84 -0.89 -15.15 4.13
CA GLU A 84 -1.90 -15.76 3.27
C GLU A 84 -3.20 -14.94 3.26
N SER A 85 -3.61 -14.38 4.39
CA SER A 85 -4.78 -13.50 4.45
C SER A 85 -4.63 -12.30 3.53
N MET A 86 -3.51 -11.58 3.58
CA MET A 86 -3.27 -10.46 2.67
C MET A 86 -3.19 -10.92 1.20
N ALA A 87 -2.55 -12.06 0.93
CA ALA A 87 -2.49 -12.63 -0.42
C ALA A 87 -3.88 -12.98 -0.96
N VAL A 88 -4.80 -13.47 -0.11
CA VAL A 88 -6.20 -13.69 -0.49
C VAL A 88 -6.88 -12.40 -0.91
N ALA A 89 -6.72 -11.30 -0.17
CA ALA A 89 -7.29 -10.01 -0.56
C ALA A 89 -6.75 -9.54 -1.92
N ILE A 90 -5.45 -9.70 -2.18
CA ILE A 90 -4.84 -9.36 -3.46
C ILE A 90 -5.43 -10.22 -4.60
N ARG A 91 -5.48 -11.54 -4.44
CA ARG A 91 -6.04 -12.43 -5.47
C ARG A 91 -7.51 -12.17 -5.75
N GLN A 92 -8.31 -11.85 -4.72
CA GLN A 92 -9.71 -11.45 -4.90
C GLN A 92 -9.85 -10.18 -5.74
N ALA A 93 -9.03 -9.15 -5.46
CA ALA A 93 -9.08 -7.89 -6.21
C ALA A 93 -8.68 -8.10 -7.68
N LEU A 94 -7.64 -8.91 -7.95
CA LEU A 94 -7.23 -9.24 -9.32
C LEU A 94 -8.30 -10.06 -10.06
N HIS A 95 -8.90 -11.04 -9.38
CA HIS A 95 -9.98 -11.86 -9.94
C HIS A 95 -11.23 -11.00 -10.28
N GLU A 96 -11.63 -10.08 -9.40
CA GLU A 96 -12.75 -9.18 -9.66
C GLU A 96 -12.47 -8.24 -10.82
N ALA A 97 -11.20 -7.82 -10.97
CA ALA A 97 -10.76 -7.00 -12.10
C ALA A 97 -10.62 -7.77 -13.43
N ASP A 98 -10.80 -9.10 -13.42
CA ASP A 98 -10.48 -10.01 -14.54
C ASP A 98 -9.05 -9.75 -15.06
N MET A 99 -8.08 -9.73 -14.14
CA MET A 99 -6.70 -9.29 -14.40
C MET A 99 -5.69 -10.32 -13.92
N ALA A 100 -4.77 -10.69 -14.81
CA ALA A 100 -3.60 -11.50 -14.43
C ALA A 100 -2.56 -10.64 -13.67
N PRO A 101 -1.74 -11.24 -12.80
CA PRO A 101 -0.69 -10.51 -12.07
C PRO A 101 0.25 -9.72 -12.99
N GLU A 102 0.54 -10.22 -14.18
CA GLU A 102 1.44 -9.61 -15.17
C GLU A 102 0.87 -8.34 -15.82
N GLU A 103 -0.44 -8.10 -15.70
CA GLU A 103 -1.12 -6.92 -16.22
C GLU A 103 -1.10 -5.73 -15.28
N VAL A 104 -0.61 -5.93 -14.04
CA VAL A 104 -0.41 -4.86 -13.06
C VAL A 104 0.88 -4.11 -13.38
N ASP A 105 0.81 -2.78 -13.45
CA ASP A 105 1.94 -1.92 -13.77
C ASP A 105 2.65 -1.36 -12.54
N LEU A 106 1.95 -1.27 -11.40
CA LEU A 106 2.42 -0.67 -10.15
C LEU A 106 1.72 -1.31 -8.95
N ILE A 107 2.47 -1.60 -7.90
CA ILE A 107 1.91 -1.88 -6.57
C ILE A 107 2.25 -0.72 -5.64
N CYS A 108 1.25 -0.20 -4.93
CA CYS A 108 1.41 0.73 -3.82
C CYS A 108 1.10 -0.01 -2.51
N GLY A 109 2.13 -0.22 -1.71
CA GLY A 109 2.07 -0.89 -0.43
C GLY A 109 1.51 -0.03 0.70
N THR A 110 1.36 -0.64 1.87
CA THR A 110 0.73 -0.03 3.04
C THR A 110 1.52 -0.21 4.34
N SER A 111 2.66 -0.93 4.30
CA SER A 111 3.47 -1.19 5.51
C SER A 111 3.88 0.11 6.20
N ASP A 112 4.05 0.02 7.51
CA ASP A 112 4.45 1.12 8.40
C ASP A 112 5.95 1.13 8.73
N GLY A 113 6.75 0.26 8.09
CA GLY A 113 8.19 0.14 8.35
C GLY A 113 8.54 -0.74 9.54
N THR A 114 7.57 -1.37 10.19
CA THR A 114 7.88 -2.42 11.17
C THR A 114 8.23 -3.72 10.46
N ALA A 115 9.28 -4.41 10.91
CA ALA A 115 9.77 -5.63 10.28
C ALA A 115 8.68 -6.71 10.11
N ALA A 116 7.75 -6.80 11.06
CA ALA A 116 6.65 -7.76 10.99
C ALA A 116 5.65 -7.42 9.86
N ARG A 117 5.29 -6.15 9.69
CA ARG A 117 4.38 -5.74 8.62
C ARG A 117 5.04 -5.76 7.25
N ASP A 118 6.29 -5.33 7.17
CA ASP A 118 7.10 -5.46 5.95
C ASP A 118 7.14 -6.92 5.49
N ALA A 119 7.40 -7.85 6.41
CA ALA A 119 7.46 -9.28 6.09
C ALA A 119 6.11 -9.85 5.64
N VAL A 120 5.00 -9.43 6.25
CA VAL A 120 3.64 -9.84 5.83
C VAL A 120 3.36 -9.37 4.41
N GLU A 121 3.58 -8.10 4.12
CA GLU A 121 3.28 -7.53 2.81
C GLU A 121 4.17 -8.11 1.71
N ILE A 122 5.48 -8.22 1.93
CA ILE A 122 6.42 -8.84 0.99
C ILE A 122 6.04 -10.32 0.76
N GLY A 123 5.72 -11.06 1.82
CA GLY A 123 5.27 -12.44 1.72
C GLY A 123 3.99 -12.60 0.92
N ALA A 124 3.02 -11.72 1.12
CA ALA A 124 1.75 -11.70 0.37
C ALA A 124 1.96 -11.41 -1.11
N ILE A 125 2.83 -10.45 -1.45
CA ILE A 125 3.19 -10.14 -2.84
C ILE A 125 3.88 -11.34 -3.51
N ARG A 126 4.80 -12.01 -2.81
CA ARG A 126 5.42 -13.24 -3.30
C ARG A 126 4.40 -14.33 -3.61
N SER A 127 3.43 -14.52 -2.71
CA SER A 127 2.37 -15.51 -2.85
C SER A 127 1.40 -15.18 -4.00
N ALA A 128 1.02 -13.91 -4.16
CA ALA A 128 0.01 -13.50 -5.13
C ALA A 128 0.57 -13.31 -6.56
N PHE A 129 1.81 -12.81 -6.68
CA PHE A 129 2.39 -12.42 -7.98
C PHE A 129 3.43 -13.40 -8.53
N GLY A 130 3.89 -14.38 -7.73
CA GLY A 130 4.92 -15.31 -8.18
C GLY A 130 6.14 -14.57 -8.77
N GLU A 131 6.59 -14.97 -9.96
CA GLU A 131 7.75 -14.35 -10.62
C GLU A 131 7.45 -12.96 -11.23
N ALA A 132 6.18 -12.61 -11.48
CA ALA A 132 5.80 -11.30 -12.04
C ALA A 132 6.28 -10.14 -11.15
N ARG A 133 6.37 -10.33 -9.83
CA ARG A 133 6.84 -9.32 -8.87
C ARG A 133 8.22 -8.73 -9.14
N ARG A 134 9.12 -9.51 -9.78
CA ARG A 134 10.52 -9.12 -9.99
C ARG A 134 10.69 -7.87 -10.87
N ASN A 135 9.74 -7.65 -11.79
CA ASN A 135 9.77 -6.53 -12.72
C ASN A 135 8.62 -5.54 -12.49
N LEU A 136 7.82 -5.77 -11.44
CA LEU A 136 6.66 -4.97 -11.11
C LEU A 136 7.07 -3.88 -10.12
N PRO A 137 7.08 -2.60 -10.52
CA PRO A 137 7.43 -1.50 -9.63
C PRO A 137 6.60 -1.53 -8.35
N PHE A 138 7.29 -1.44 -7.22
CA PHE A 138 6.70 -1.45 -5.90
C PHE A 138 7.09 -0.20 -5.13
N VAL A 139 6.10 0.50 -4.60
CA VAL A 139 6.25 1.76 -3.85
C VAL A 139 5.46 1.73 -2.55
N ASN A 140 5.80 2.61 -1.64
CA ASN A 140 5.03 2.91 -0.45
C ASN A 140 5.30 4.38 -0.07
N TYR A 141 4.25 5.14 0.12
CA TYR A 141 4.37 6.59 0.34
C TYR A 141 4.18 7.03 1.79
N ASN A 142 4.02 6.08 2.72
CA ASN A 142 3.85 6.41 4.14
C ASN A 142 5.02 7.21 4.70
N ALA A 143 6.26 6.95 4.25
CA ALA A 143 7.43 7.70 4.69
C ALA A 143 7.47 9.15 4.18
N TRP A 144 6.70 9.51 3.12
CA TRP A 144 6.57 10.88 2.65
C TRP A 144 5.65 11.74 3.52
N PHE A 145 4.62 11.12 4.12
CA PHE A 145 3.55 11.83 4.85
C PHE A 145 3.59 11.59 6.34
N GLY A 146 4.44 10.67 6.81
CA GLY A 146 4.25 10.02 8.09
C GLY A 146 3.12 8.99 8.04
N LEU A 147 3.00 8.17 9.04
CA LEU A 147 1.89 7.20 9.16
C LEU A 147 0.61 7.93 9.55
N VAL A 148 -0.25 8.17 8.59
CA VAL A 148 -1.52 8.93 8.77
C VAL A 148 -2.71 8.02 9.12
N GLU A 149 -2.43 6.83 9.63
CA GLU A 149 -3.41 5.86 10.15
C GLU A 149 -4.57 5.60 9.17
N SER A 150 -5.80 5.91 9.57
CA SER A 150 -7.01 5.65 8.77
C SER A 150 -7.05 6.37 7.42
N CYS A 151 -6.21 7.37 7.19
CA CYS A 151 -6.18 8.12 5.92
C CYS A 151 -5.20 7.54 4.89
N VAL A 152 -4.35 6.57 5.27
CA VAL A 152 -3.32 5.98 4.39
C VAL A 152 -3.89 5.51 3.06
N GLY A 153 -4.97 4.73 3.08
CA GLY A 153 -5.57 4.18 1.85
C GLY A 153 -6.05 5.27 0.89
N ILE A 154 -6.69 6.32 1.41
CA ILE A 154 -7.18 7.45 0.60
C ILE A 154 -6.02 8.22 -0.02
N LEU A 155 -4.98 8.52 0.76
CA LEU A 155 -3.79 9.22 0.26
C LEU A 155 -3.06 8.39 -0.80
N ASN A 156 -2.89 7.08 -0.58
CA ASN A 156 -2.25 6.19 -1.55
C ASN A 156 -3.04 6.14 -2.87
N ILE A 157 -4.38 6.06 -2.82
CA ILE A 157 -5.22 6.13 -4.02
C ILE A 157 -5.03 7.47 -4.74
N ALA A 158 -5.04 8.59 -4.01
CA ALA A 158 -4.85 9.92 -4.60
C ALA A 158 -3.46 10.06 -5.27
N VAL A 159 -2.39 9.57 -4.62
CA VAL A 159 -1.04 9.60 -5.20
C VAL A 159 -0.94 8.69 -6.42
N VAL A 160 -1.51 7.48 -6.36
CA VAL A 160 -1.49 6.54 -7.50
C VAL A 160 -2.27 7.09 -8.69
N THR A 161 -3.41 7.74 -8.48
CA THR A 161 -4.16 8.40 -9.57
C THR A 161 -3.37 9.53 -10.20
N GLU A 162 -2.59 10.28 -9.42
CA GLU A 162 -1.72 11.33 -9.96
C GLU A 162 -0.51 10.74 -10.71
N ILE A 163 0.04 9.60 -10.26
CA ILE A 163 1.07 8.83 -10.98
C ILE A 163 0.54 8.35 -12.34
N MET A 164 -0.67 7.80 -12.39
CA MET A 164 -1.32 7.37 -13.63
C MET A 164 -1.42 8.51 -14.64
N LYS A 165 -1.80 9.69 -14.15
CA LYS A 165 -1.93 10.89 -14.98
C LYS A 165 -0.58 11.42 -15.48
N ARG A 166 0.46 11.41 -14.63
CA ARG A 166 1.79 12.00 -14.96
C ARG A 166 2.73 11.03 -15.66
N GLY A 167 2.53 9.72 -15.49
CA GLY A 167 3.48 8.71 -15.98
C GLY A 167 4.84 8.78 -15.28
N GLU A 168 4.87 9.23 -14.03
CA GLU A 168 6.07 9.33 -13.21
C GLU A 168 5.84 8.75 -11.82
N ILE A 169 6.60 7.73 -11.47
CA ILE A 169 6.54 7.04 -10.19
C ILE A 169 7.64 7.63 -9.31
N LEU A 170 7.26 8.13 -8.13
CA LEU A 170 8.20 8.62 -7.13
C LEU A 170 8.84 7.46 -6.36
N PRO A 171 10.10 7.59 -5.92
CA PRO A 171 10.77 6.53 -5.17
C PRO A 171 10.24 6.43 -3.73
N ILE A 172 10.54 5.28 -3.09
CA ILE A 172 10.43 5.15 -1.64
C ILE A 172 11.54 6.02 -1.03
N PRO A 173 11.20 6.97 -0.13
CA PRO A 173 12.20 7.84 0.46
C PRO A 173 12.98 7.13 1.57
N TYR A 174 14.21 7.60 1.84
CA TYR A 174 15.07 7.27 2.98
C TYR A 174 15.54 5.81 3.07
N THR A 175 14.96 4.84 2.36
CA THR A 175 15.37 3.44 2.42
C THR A 175 16.50 3.16 1.44
N GLU A 176 17.67 2.72 1.96
CA GLU A 176 18.83 2.33 1.16
C GLU A 176 19.07 0.81 1.20
N ASN A 177 18.88 0.17 2.36
CA ASN A 177 19.16 -1.24 2.60
C ASN A 177 17.87 -2.05 2.64
N PHE A 178 17.28 -2.32 1.48
CA PHE A 178 16.01 -3.05 1.38
C PHE A 178 16.10 -4.48 1.90
N CYS A 179 15.05 -4.94 2.58
CA CYS A 179 14.98 -6.27 3.19
C CYS A 179 14.64 -7.41 2.21
N ALA A 180 14.30 -7.11 0.96
CA ALA A 180 13.97 -8.09 -0.07
C ALA A 180 14.59 -7.72 -1.42
N GLU A 181 15.41 -8.61 -1.99
CA GLU A 181 16.10 -8.41 -3.27
C GLU A 181 15.25 -8.85 -4.48
N ASP A 182 14.18 -9.59 -4.23
CA ASP A 182 13.29 -10.13 -5.25
C ASP A 182 12.01 -9.29 -5.47
N ILE A 183 11.96 -8.10 -4.86
CA ILE A 183 10.92 -7.09 -5.05
C ILE A 183 11.52 -5.89 -5.77
N ALA A 184 10.85 -5.40 -6.80
CA ALA A 184 11.31 -4.26 -7.59
C ALA A 184 10.96 -2.92 -6.92
N PHE A 185 11.56 -2.64 -5.76
CA PHE A 185 11.39 -1.36 -5.09
C PHE A 185 11.87 -0.21 -5.97
N VAL A 186 11.06 0.84 -6.06
CA VAL A 186 11.43 2.04 -6.81
C VAL A 186 12.31 2.92 -5.93
N THR A 187 13.59 3.03 -6.30
CA THR A 187 14.63 3.77 -5.55
C THR A 187 15.02 5.10 -6.18
N GLN A 188 14.58 5.35 -7.41
CA GLN A 188 14.79 6.59 -8.15
C GLN A 188 13.52 6.93 -8.93
N PRO A 189 13.25 8.18 -9.26
CA PRO A 189 12.11 8.55 -10.09
C PRO A 189 12.07 7.72 -11.38
N LEU A 190 10.95 7.06 -11.65
CA LEU A 190 10.78 6.16 -12.78
C LEU A 190 9.68 6.67 -13.71
N LYS A 191 10.02 6.97 -14.95
CA LYS A 191 9.03 7.27 -15.99
C LYS A 191 8.44 5.98 -16.54
N LYS A 192 7.16 5.78 -16.32
CA LYS A 192 6.42 4.60 -16.78
C LYS A 192 4.94 4.94 -16.91
N THR A 193 4.33 4.55 -18.03
CA THR A 193 2.86 4.56 -18.14
C THR A 193 2.29 3.51 -17.19
N VAL A 194 1.44 3.91 -16.27
CA VAL A 194 0.73 3.05 -15.33
C VAL A 194 -0.73 3.02 -15.76
N ARG A 195 -1.17 1.89 -16.31
CA ARG A 195 -2.57 1.66 -16.71
C ARG A 195 -3.36 0.96 -15.61
N ASN A 196 -2.73 0.00 -14.96
CA ASN A 196 -3.34 -0.77 -13.89
C ASN A 196 -2.45 -0.69 -12.65
N ALA A 197 -3.02 -0.32 -11.52
CA ALA A 197 -2.29 -0.27 -10.25
C ALA A 197 -3.05 -0.98 -9.15
N LEU A 198 -2.31 -1.71 -8.31
CA LEU A 198 -2.82 -2.31 -7.08
C LEU A 198 -2.46 -1.41 -5.90
N VAL A 199 -3.44 -1.01 -5.11
CA VAL A 199 -3.25 -0.27 -3.85
C VAL A 199 -3.63 -1.18 -2.69
N LEU A 200 -2.70 -1.35 -1.75
CA LEU A 200 -2.90 -2.18 -0.58
C LEU A 200 -3.31 -1.34 0.63
N GLY A 201 -4.02 -1.99 1.54
CA GLY A 201 -4.41 -1.43 2.84
C GLY A 201 -4.41 -2.51 3.91
N ALA A 202 -3.97 -2.17 5.11
CA ALA A 202 -3.99 -3.06 6.25
C ALA A 202 -4.34 -2.29 7.53
N THR A 203 -4.92 -2.98 8.50
CA THR A 203 -5.21 -2.43 9.82
C THR A 203 -4.53 -3.25 10.90
N GLU A 204 -4.33 -2.66 12.06
CA GLU A 204 -3.82 -3.38 13.23
C GLU A 204 -4.71 -4.53 13.68
N GLY A 205 -6.02 -4.44 13.40
CA GLY A 205 -6.99 -5.49 13.69
C GLY A 205 -6.92 -6.71 12.76
N GLY A 206 -5.89 -6.79 11.89
CA GLY A 206 -5.70 -7.93 10.97
C GLY A 206 -6.62 -7.92 9.76
N ASN A 207 -7.20 -6.77 9.39
CA ASN A 207 -7.92 -6.64 8.15
C ASN A 207 -6.98 -6.22 7.02
N HIS A 208 -7.12 -6.85 5.86
CA HIS A 208 -6.35 -6.58 4.66
C HIS A 208 -7.29 -6.20 3.52
N TYR A 209 -6.89 -5.23 2.74
CA TYR A 209 -7.63 -4.68 1.62
C TYR A 209 -6.73 -4.56 0.40
N ALA A 210 -7.30 -4.78 -0.77
CA ALA A 210 -6.64 -4.56 -2.04
C ALA A 210 -7.63 -3.91 -3.00
N VAL A 211 -7.20 -2.86 -3.69
CA VAL A 211 -8.01 -2.15 -4.69
C VAL A 211 -7.22 -2.09 -5.98
N VAL A 212 -7.83 -2.51 -7.09
CA VAL A 212 -7.26 -2.37 -8.43
C VAL A 212 -7.85 -1.13 -9.08
N LEU A 213 -6.96 -0.22 -9.47
CA LEU A 213 -7.30 0.99 -10.20
C LEU A 213 -6.91 0.82 -11.68
N ARG A 214 -7.76 1.29 -12.58
CA ARG A 214 -7.50 1.38 -14.03
C ARG A 214 -7.51 2.84 -14.46
N SER A 215 -6.48 3.25 -15.20
CA SER A 215 -6.41 4.59 -15.79
C SER A 215 -7.50 4.77 -16.85
N MET A 216 -8.06 5.95 -16.91
CA MET A 216 -9.05 6.38 -17.93
C MET A 216 -8.39 7.16 -19.08
N ALA A 217 -7.05 7.27 -19.08
CA ALA A 217 -6.27 7.98 -20.09
C ALA A 217 -5.87 7.05 -21.26
#